data_33d6873ecf8d346103e3b2d9bf247837
#
_entry.id   33d6873ecf8d346103e3b2d9bf247837
#
_cell.length_a   1.000
_cell.length_b   1.000
_cell.length_c   1.000
_cell.angle_alpha   90.00
_cell.angle_beta   90.00
_cell.angle_gamma   90.00
#
_symmetry.space_group_name_H-M   'P 1'
#
loop_
_entity.id
_entity.type
_entity.pdbx_description
1 polymer ?
#
loop_
_entity_poly.entity_id
_entity_poly.type
_entity_poly.pdbx_seq_one_letter_code
_entity_poly.pdbx_strand_id
1 'polypeptide(L)'
;MIPFLDLKKINEPYETAFQEKLKLVLDNGWYILGKEVETFEKAFAEYCQTQYCIGVGNGFDALVLIFKGYIQLGKLRKGDGVIVPANTYIASILAILQADLIPVLVEPKLETYNIDPDLIQQQITSKTKAILAVHLYGQLAEMDKINEIAFDNDLIIVEDAAQSQGAFGNYNNFKSQIPNKDVQENNLKSAIAHSFYPGKNLGCLGDGGAVTTNDTELSKVLFSLRNYGSEQRYYNEYIGVNSRLDELQAAFLNVKLPNLNLDNDKRRAIAKRYLSEIKNDKIMLPFWDLSNNHVFHLFVIRTSNREDLQAYLTQNDIHTVIHYPVPPHQQKALKDFNNLSFPITEKIHNEVLSLPMSPVLTDEEVSFIVAVLNRY
;
A
#
# COMPACT_ATOMS: atom_id res chain seq x y z
N MET A 1 -9.79 16.40 -22.89
CA MET A 1 -9.43 16.44 -21.44
C MET A 1 -9.06 15.04 -21.00
N ILE A 2 -7.85 14.86 -20.47
CA ILE A 2 -7.36 13.58 -19.92
C ILE A 2 -7.47 13.65 -18.41
N PRO A 3 -8.39 12.89 -17.76
CA PRO A 3 -8.54 12.91 -16.31
C PRO A 3 -7.32 12.23 -15.66
N PHE A 4 -7.02 12.59 -14.41
CA PHE A 4 -5.98 11.93 -13.64
C PHE A 4 -6.27 10.42 -13.46
N LEU A 5 -7.53 10.08 -13.18
CA LEU A 5 -8.01 8.71 -13.06
C LEU A 5 -9.50 8.65 -13.45
N ASP A 6 -9.86 7.76 -14.36
CA ASP A 6 -11.24 7.55 -14.79
C ASP A 6 -11.79 6.23 -14.24
N LEU A 7 -12.38 6.30 -13.03
CA LEU A 7 -12.97 5.13 -12.37
C LEU A 7 -14.17 4.55 -13.13
N LYS A 8 -14.92 5.38 -13.87
CA LYS A 8 -16.02 4.89 -14.69
C LYS A 8 -15.47 3.98 -15.81
N LYS A 9 -14.50 4.47 -16.58
CA LYS A 9 -13.88 3.73 -17.70
C LYS A 9 -13.16 2.46 -17.21
N ILE A 10 -12.54 2.50 -15.99
CA ILE A 10 -11.90 1.33 -15.38
C ILE A 10 -12.91 0.24 -15.02
N ASN A 11 -14.11 0.61 -14.56
CA ASN A 11 -15.11 -0.36 -14.09
C ASN A 11 -16.10 -0.78 -15.19
N GLU A 12 -16.20 -0.03 -16.29
CA GLU A 12 -17.12 -0.30 -17.41
C GLU A 12 -17.04 -1.76 -17.95
N PRO A 13 -15.85 -2.39 -18.14
CA PRO A 13 -15.74 -3.77 -18.57
C PRO A 13 -16.36 -4.80 -17.62
N TYR A 14 -16.53 -4.43 -16.36
CA TYR A 14 -17.03 -5.30 -15.29
C TYR A 14 -18.53 -5.11 -14.99
N GLU A 15 -19.20 -4.15 -15.64
CA GLU A 15 -20.56 -3.72 -15.28
C GLU A 15 -21.56 -4.89 -15.24
N THR A 16 -21.59 -5.72 -16.28
CA THR A 16 -22.50 -6.89 -16.35
C THR A 16 -22.21 -7.87 -15.19
N ALA A 17 -20.95 -8.22 -14.97
CA ALA A 17 -20.56 -9.12 -13.90
C ALA A 17 -20.86 -8.54 -12.51
N PHE A 18 -20.73 -7.23 -12.33
CA PHE A 18 -21.13 -6.56 -11.08
C PHE A 18 -22.63 -6.64 -10.83
N GLN A 19 -23.45 -6.44 -11.87
CA GLN A 19 -24.91 -6.59 -11.77
C GLN A 19 -25.32 -8.01 -11.41
N GLU A 20 -24.69 -9.02 -11.99
CA GLU A 20 -24.91 -10.43 -11.66
C GLU A 20 -24.51 -10.72 -10.21
N LYS A 21 -23.36 -10.22 -9.75
CA LYS A 21 -22.92 -10.38 -8.37
C LYS A 21 -23.84 -9.66 -7.37
N LEU A 22 -24.26 -8.43 -7.68
CA LEU A 22 -25.23 -7.71 -6.87
C LEU A 22 -26.52 -8.51 -6.71
N LYS A 23 -27.07 -9.06 -7.83
CA LYS A 23 -28.25 -9.90 -7.79
C LYS A 23 -28.04 -11.13 -6.90
N LEU A 24 -26.91 -11.82 -7.04
CA LEU A 24 -26.55 -12.98 -6.23
C LEU A 24 -26.53 -12.67 -4.72
N VAL A 25 -25.89 -11.55 -4.33
CA VAL A 25 -25.82 -11.13 -2.92
C VAL A 25 -27.21 -10.80 -2.37
N LEU A 26 -28.06 -10.11 -3.17
CA LEU A 26 -29.45 -9.80 -2.78
C LEU A 26 -30.31 -11.06 -2.65
N ASP A 27 -30.21 -12.00 -3.58
CA ASP A 27 -30.96 -13.26 -3.54
C ASP A 27 -30.57 -14.12 -2.32
N ASN A 28 -29.31 -14.10 -1.91
CA ASN A 28 -28.81 -14.83 -0.74
C ASN A 28 -29.19 -14.14 0.60
N GLY A 29 -29.39 -12.82 0.61
CA GLY A 29 -29.75 -12.05 1.81
C GLY A 29 -28.70 -12.07 2.93
N TRP A 30 -27.43 -12.40 2.62
CA TRP A 30 -26.33 -12.42 3.57
C TRP A 30 -25.32 -11.36 3.20
N TYR A 31 -25.09 -10.35 4.07
CA TYR A 31 -24.38 -9.13 3.70
C TYR A 31 -23.03 -8.93 4.41
N ILE A 32 -22.72 -9.70 5.46
CA ILE A 32 -21.53 -9.57 6.28
C ILE A 32 -20.93 -10.94 6.56
N LEU A 33 -19.63 -11.10 6.30
CA LEU A 33 -18.86 -12.33 6.56
C LEU A 33 -19.52 -13.59 5.98
N GLY A 34 -19.92 -13.53 4.72
CA GLY A 34 -20.53 -14.62 4.00
C GLY A 34 -19.60 -15.23 2.94
N LYS A 35 -20.22 -15.83 1.93
CA LYS A 35 -19.53 -16.67 0.94
C LYS A 35 -18.61 -15.89 0.00
N GLU A 36 -18.97 -14.65 -0.38
CA GLU A 36 -18.13 -13.82 -1.25
C GLU A 36 -16.86 -13.36 -0.52
N VAL A 37 -16.97 -13.03 0.79
CA VAL A 37 -15.81 -12.71 1.63
C VAL A 37 -14.89 -13.91 1.77
N GLU A 38 -15.42 -15.11 2.11
CA GLU A 38 -14.63 -16.35 2.19
C GLU A 38 -13.90 -16.65 0.87
N THR A 39 -14.61 -16.49 -0.26
CA THR A 39 -14.05 -16.73 -1.60
C THR A 39 -12.93 -15.76 -1.91
N PHE A 40 -13.14 -14.47 -1.60
CA PHE A 40 -12.15 -13.45 -1.82
C PHE A 40 -10.92 -13.65 -0.92
N GLU A 41 -11.13 -13.89 0.38
CA GLU A 41 -10.02 -14.12 1.32
C GLU A 41 -9.14 -15.29 0.87
N LYS A 42 -9.74 -16.39 0.43
CA LYS A 42 -9.00 -17.54 -0.11
C LYS A 42 -8.24 -17.19 -1.39
N ALA A 43 -8.92 -16.59 -2.36
CA ALA A 43 -8.31 -16.24 -3.66
C ALA A 43 -7.20 -15.19 -3.51
N PHE A 44 -7.38 -14.21 -2.61
CA PHE A 44 -6.38 -13.17 -2.40
C PHE A 44 -5.19 -13.67 -1.57
N ALA A 45 -5.39 -14.56 -0.61
CA ALA A 45 -4.29 -15.25 0.08
C ALA A 45 -3.43 -16.06 -0.91
N GLU A 46 -4.07 -16.82 -1.81
CA GLU A 46 -3.39 -17.58 -2.87
C GLU A 46 -2.63 -16.64 -3.82
N TYR A 47 -3.25 -15.54 -4.24
CA TYR A 47 -2.63 -14.52 -5.08
C TYR A 47 -1.38 -13.90 -4.42
N CYS A 48 -1.45 -13.59 -3.12
CA CYS A 48 -0.34 -13.05 -2.34
C CYS A 48 0.68 -14.11 -1.88
N GLN A 49 0.45 -15.40 -2.16
CA GLN A 49 1.29 -16.54 -1.71
C GLN A 49 1.41 -16.59 -0.18
N THR A 50 0.32 -16.29 0.53
CA THR A 50 0.22 -16.35 1.99
C THR A 50 -0.81 -17.40 2.42
N GLN A 51 -0.71 -17.87 3.68
CA GLN A 51 -1.67 -18.85 4.22
C GLN A 51 -3.01 -18.23 4.56
N TYR A 52 -3.01 -16.97 5.00
CA TYR A 52 -4.20 -16.31 5.52
C TYR A 52 -4.40 -14.95 4.86
N CYS A 53 -5.67 -14.64 4.60
CA CYS A 53 -6.15 -13.31 4.27
C CYS A 53 -7.35 -13.00 5.15
N ILE A 54 -7.37 -11.85 5.77
CA ILE A 54 -8.43 -11.38 6.67
C ILE A 54 -9.00 -10.08 6.10
N GLY A 55 -10.21 -10.13 5.53
CA GLY A 55 -10.91 -8.97 4.99
C GLY A 55 -11.36 -8.01 6.09
N VAL A 56 -11.06 -6.74 5.93
CA VAL A 56 -11.38 -5.66 6.88
C VAL A 56 -11.99 -4.46 6.17
N GLY A 57 -12.48 -3.47 6.92
CA GLY A 57 -13.20 -2.33 6.38
C GLY A 57 -12.38 -1.44 5.45
N ASN A 58 -11.10 -1.30 5.68
CA ASN A 58 -10.19 -0.47 4.86
C ASN A 58 -8.71 -0.76 5.20
N GLY A 59 -7.79 -0.18 4.42
CA GLY A 59 -6.35 -0.37 4.62
C GLY A 59 -5.79 0.25 5.90
N PHE A 60 -6.38 1.33 6.40
CA PHE A 60 -5.98 1.93 7.67
C PHE A 60 -6.30 0.98 8.83
N ASP A 61 -7.51 0.44 8.86
CA ASP A 61 -7.90 -0.56 9.86
C ASP A 61 -7.04 -1.82 9.77
N ALA A 62 -6.62 -2.23 8.57
CA ALA A 62 -5.70 -3.35 8.39
C ALA A 62 -4.39 -3.12 9.18
N LEU A 63 -3.76 -1.95 9.03
CA LEU A 63 -2.55 -1.59 9.79
C LEU A 63 -2.79 -1.54 11.30
N VAL A 64 -3.87 -0.87 11.73
CA VAL A 64 -4.22 -0.77 13.17
C VAL A 64 -4.43 -2.15 13.77
N LEU A 65 -5.14 -3.03 13.06
CA LEU A 65 -5.43 -4.38 13.53
C LEU A 65 -4.18 -5.26 13.60
N ILE A 66 -3.23 -5.14 12.67
CA ILE A 66 -1.94 -5.82 12.74
C ILE A 66 -1.21 -5.44 14.03
N PHE A 67 -1.04 -4.14 14.31
CA PHE A 67 -0.36 -3.69 15.53
C PHE A 67 -1.09 -4.13 16.79
N LYS A 68 -2.42 -3.97 16.85
CA LYS A 68 -3.22 -4.44 17.98
C LYS A 68 -3.14 -5.96 18.15
N GLY A 69 -3.10 -6.72 17.05
CA GLY A 69 -2.92 -8.16 17.08
C GLY A 69 -1.59 -8.56 17.71
N TYR A 70 -0.49 -7.92 17.32
CA TYR A 70 0.82 -8.18 17.94
C TYR A 70 0.88 -7.75 19.40
N ILE A 71 0.14 -6.70 19.80
CA ILE A 71 0.01 -6.31 21.22
C ILE A 71 -0.75 -7.39 21.99
N GLN A 72 -1.85 -7.93 21.47
CA GLN A 72 -2.61 -9.01 22.11
C GLN A 72 -1.76 -10.29 22.28
N LEU A 73 -0.89 -10.59 21.32
CA LEU A 73 0.04 -11.71 21.39
C LEU A 73 1.25 -11.44 22.33
N GLY A 74 1.35 -10.26 22.95
CA GLY A 74 2.47 -9.87 23.79
C GLY A 74 3.79 -9.66 23.05
N LYS A 75 3.74 -9.62 21.71
CA LYS A 75 4.92 -9.40 20.84
C LYS A 75 5.27 -7.91 20.72
N LEU A 76 4.29 -7.02 20.92
CA LEU A 76 4.43 -5.57 21.06
C LEU A 76 3.79 -5.09 22.37
N ARG A 77 4.19 -3.91 22.84
CA ARG A 77 3.60 -3.23 24.01
C ARG A 77 3.34 -1.77 23.68
N LYS A 78 2.35 -1.18 24.34
CA LYS A 78 2.10 0.26 24.26
C LYS A 78 3.37 1.04 24.56
N GLY A 79 3.69 2.02 23.72
CA GLY A 79 4.90 2.83 23.83
C GLY A 79 6.14 2.24 23.16
N ASP A 80 6.06 1.05 22.56
CA ASP A 80 7.14 0.53 21.71
C ASP A 80 7.31 1.37 20.44
N GLY A 81 8.55 1.51 19.98
CA GLY A 81 8.90 2.25 18.77
C GLY A 81 8.68 1.42 17.52
N VAL A 82 8.09 2.03 16.50
CA VAL A 82 7.92 1.47 15.15
C VAL A 82 8.62 2.38 14.15
N ILE A 83 9.67 1.88 13.50
CA ILE A 83 10.32 2.58 12.41
C ILE A 83 9.38 2.65 11.21
N VAL A 84 9.25 3.84 10.60
CA VAL A 84 8.36 4.11 9.47
C VAL A 84 8.96 5.19 8.58
N PRO A 85 8.78 5.16 7.24
CA PRO A 85 9.29 6.24 6.39
C PRO A 85 8.64 7.58 6.74
N ALA A 86 9.46 8.65 6.77
CA ALA A 86 8.97 10.02 6.92
C ALA A 86 8.16 10.46 5.69
N ASN A 87 8.49 9.90 4.50
CA ASN A 87 7.74 10.06 3.25
C ASN A 87 6.72 8.93 3.10
N THR A 88 5.51 9.12 3.57
CA THR A 88 4.40 8.19 3.40
C THR A 88 3.06 8.94 3.35
N TYR A 89 1.99 8.25 2.97
CA TYR A 89 0.66 8.72 3.28
C TYR A 89 0.44 8.67 4.81
N ILE A 90 -0.18 9.72 5.35
CA ILE A 90 -0.32 9.90 6.80
C ILE A 90 -0.94 8.69 7.52
N ALA A 91 -1.74 7.87 6.83
CA ALA A 91 -2.40 6.70 7.41
C ALA A 91 -1.43 5.72 8.06
N SER A 92 -0.24 5.50 7.49
CA SER A 92 0.79 4.61 8.06
C SER A 92 1.22 5.07 9.45
N ILE A 93 1.43 6.39 9.63
CA ILE A 93 1.85 6.97 10.92
C ILE A 93 0.66 7.00 11.90
N LEU A 94 -0.53 7.37 11.43
CA LEU A 94 -1.73 7.39 12.27
C LEU A 94 -2.09 5.99 12.79
N ALA A 95 -1.84 4.92 12.01
CA ALA A 95 -2.11 3.56 12.46
C ALA A 95 -1.20 3.14 13.62
N ILE A 96 0.06 3.54 13.61
CA ILE A 96 1.00 3.33 14.72
C ILE A 96 0.49 4.05 15.98
N LEU A 97 0.14 5.33 15.84
CA LEU A 97 -0.39 6.14 16.96
C LEU A 97 -1.71 5.58 17.50
N GLN A 98 -2.61 5.13 16.62
CA GLN A 98 -3.91 4.54 16.98
C GLN A 98 -3.77 3.21 17.73
N ALA A 99 -2.62 2.55 17.59
CA ALA A 99 -2.27 1.35 18.36
C ALA A 99 -1.50 1.66 19.66
N ASP A 100 -1.41 2.92 20.08
CA ASP A 100 -0.64 3.39 21.23
C ASP A 100 0.88 3.08 21.12
N LEU A 101 1.41 3.02 19.90
CA LEU A 101 2.82 2.85 19.58
C LEU A 101 3.47 4.19 19.20
N ILE A 102 4.79 4.24 19.14
CA ILE A 102 5.55 5.46 18.86
C ILE A 102 6.17 5.37 17.45
N PRO A 103 5.77 6.20 16.49
CA PRO A 103 6.42 6.22 15.17
C PRO A 103 7.82 6.85 15.27
N VAL A 104 8.80 6.14 14.70
CA VAL A 104 10.19 6.60 14.55
C VAL A 104 10.41 6.84 13.06
N LEU A 105 10.42 8.12 12.68
CA LEU A 105 10.48 8.51 11.28
C LEU A 105 11.91 8.38 10.72
N VAL A 106 12.01 7.81 9.50
CA VAL A 106 13.28 7.63 8.78
C VAL A 106 13.14 8.21 7.37
N GLU A 107 14.18 8.92 6.90
CA GLU A 107 14.21 9.48 5.55
C GLU A 107 14.06 8.39 4.46
N PRO A 108 13.44 8.71 3.32
CA PRO A 108 13.43 7.86 2.14
C PRO A 108 14.67 8.06 1.28
N LYS A 109 14.86 7.13 0.33
CA LYS A 109 15.69 7.40 -0.86
C LYS A 109 14.95 8.31 -1.83
N LEU A 110 15.67 9.29 -2.37
CA LEU A 110 15.10 10.27 -3.29
C LEU A 110 14.65 9.65 -4.63
N GLU A 111 15.28 8.56 -5.04
CA GLU A 111 15.06 7.87 -6.31
C GLU A 111 13.82 6.98 -6.29
N THR A 112 13.59 6.29 -5.16
CA THR A 112 12.50 5.30 -5.02
C THR A 112 11.35 5.80 -4.18
N TYR A 113 11.52 6.91 -3.45
CA TYR A 113 10.57 7.47 -2.48
C TYR A 113 10.28 6.57 -1.26
N ASN A 114 10.83 5.37 -1.22
CA ASN A 114 10.68 4.42 -0.13
C ASN A 114 11.75 4.61 0.94
N ILE A 115 11.49 4.10 2.15
CA ILE A 115 12.42 4.18 3.29
C ILE A 115 13.84 3.78 2.87
N ASP A 116 14.84 4.54 3.31
CA ASP A 116 16.24 4.19 3.12
C ASP A 116 16.68 3.18 4.19
N PRO A 117 16.94 1.91 3.82
CA PRO A 117 17.34 0.90 4.79
C PRO A 117 18.69 1.20 5.44
N ASP A 118 19.58 1.93 4.77
CA ASP A 118 20.91 2.27 5.30
C ASP A 118 20.81 3.28 6.47
N LEU A 119 19.67 3.96 6.62
CA LEU A 119 19.38 4.87 7.74
C LEU A 119 18.62 4.20 8.91
N ILE A 120 18.07 3.00 8.72
CA ILE A 120 17.25 2.30 9.73
C ILE A 120 18.10 1.97 10.96
N GLN A 121 19.29 1.42 10.77
CA GLN A 121 20.15 0.92 11.86
C GLN A 121 20.44 1.97 12.91
N GLN A 122 20.62 3.24 12.51
CA GLN A 122 20.92 4.35 13.44
C GLN A 122 19.72 4.75 14.30
N GLN A 123 18.50 4.37 13.92
CA GLN A 123 17.26 4.69 14.64
C GLN A 123 16.81 3.56 15.57
N ILE A 124 17.52 2.43 15.55
CA ILE A 124 17.18 1.30 16.43
C ILE A 124 17.66 1.58 17.84
N THR A 125 16.73 1.50 18.76
CA THR A 125 16.96 1.62 20.22
C THR A 125 16.37 0.41 20.94
N SER A 126 16.57 0.29 22.24
CA SER A 126 15.95 -0.76 23.07
C SER A 126 14.41 -0.74 23.04
N LYS A 127 13.82 0.41 22.68
CA LYS A 127 12.37 0.59 22.54
C LYS A 127 11.85 0.23 21.14
N THR A 128 12.70 0.15 20.15
CA THR A 128 12.32 -0.21 18.78
C THR A 128 11.95 -1.68 18.74
N LYS A 129 10.74 -2.02 18.25
CA LYS A 129 10.22 -3.39 18.20
C LYS A 129 9.65 -3.80 16.87
N ALA A 130 9.43 -2.84 15.96
CA ALA A 130 8.92 -3.12 14.62
C ALA A 130 9.45 -2.15 13.58
N ILE A 131 9.37 -2.59 12.32
CA ILE A 131 9.56 -1.76 11.13
C ILE A 131 8.26 -1.84 10.33
N LEU A 132 7.67 -0.69 9.99
CA LEU A 132 6.61 -0.55 8.99
C LEU A 132 7.24 -0.10 7.67
N ALA A 133 7.44 -1.04 6.76
CA ALA A 133 7.83 -0.73 5.40
C ALA A 133 6.60 -0.30 4.58
N VAL A 134 6.72 0.78 3.82
CA VAL A 134 5.65 1.26 2.94
C VAL A 134 6.10 1.09 1.49
N HIS A 135 5.27 0.47 0.66
CA HIS A 135 5.52 0.29 -0.77
C HIS A 135 4.88 1.44 -1.55
N LEU A 136 5.48 2.63 -1.39
CA LEU A 136 4.88 3.87 -1.85
C LEU A 136 4.80 3.91 -3.39
N TYR A 137 3.70 4.46 -3.90
CA TYR A 137 3.36 4.61 -5.33
C TYR A 137 3.30 3.30 -6.11
N GLY A 138 3.43 2.16 -5.44
CA GLY A 138 3.36 0.82 -6.03
C GLY A 138 4.72 0.17 -6.27
N GLN A 139 5.82 0.77 -5.78
CA GLN A 139 7.17 0.19 -5.80
C GLN A 139 7.50 -0.46 -4.47
N LEU A 140 7.96 -1.71 -4.50
CA LEU A 140 8.41 -2.37 -3.27
C LEU A 140 9.61 -1.64 -2.66
N ALA A 141 9.62 -1.49 -1.35
CA ALA A 141 10.80 -1.10 -0.59
C ALA A 141 11.90 -2.17 -0.72
N GLU A 142 13.14 -1.85 -0.36
CA GLU A 142 14.27 -2.78 -0.40
C GLU A 142 14.15 -3.85 0.70
N MET A 143 13.14 -4.73 0.57
CA MET A 143 12.76 -5.67 1.63
C MET A 143 13.86 -6.67 2.01
N ASP A 144 14.78 -7.02 1.09
CA ASP A 144 15.90 -7.91 1.41
C ASP A 144 16.76 -7.30 2.53
N LYS A 145 17.13 -6.02 2.41
CA LYS A 145 17.91 -5.30 3.45
C LYS A 145 17.08 -5.07 4.72
N ILE A 146 15.80 -4.70 4.57
CA ILE A 146 14.90 -4.46 5.72
C ILE A 146 14.72 -5.75 6.51
N ASN A 147 14.56 -6.89 5.85
CA ASN A 147 14.42 -8.20 6.46
C ASN A 147 15.69 -8.60 7.23
N GLU A 148 16.88 -8.35 6.65
CA GLU A 148 18.18 -8.59 7.30
C GLU A 148 18.29 -7.76 8.58
N ILE A 149 18.04 -6.46 8.50
CA ILE A 149 18.07 -5.56 9.67
C ILE A 149 17.07 -6.02 10.76
N ALA A 150 15.86 -6.39 10.36
CA ALA A 150 14.83 -6.84 11.30
C ALA A 150 15.22 -8.16 11.96
N PHE A 151 15.78 -9.10 11.22
CA PHE A 151 16.26 -10.38 11.74
C PHE A 151 17.40 -10.18 12.78
N ASP A 152 18.40 -9.38 12.44
CA ASP A 152 19.55 -9.11 13.31
C ASP A 152 19.19 -8.41 14.64
N ASN A 153 18.05 -7.69 14.63
CA ASN A 153 17.59 -6.90 15.79
C ASN A 153 16.30 -7.45 16.44
N ASP A 154 15.83 -8.65 16.08
CA ASP A 154 14.57 -9.28 16.53
C ASP A 154 13.36 -8.33 16.42
N LEU A 155 13.22 -7.64 15.27
CA LEU A 155 12.13 -6.71 15.01
C LEU A 155 11.01 -7.39 14.22
N ILE A 156 9.78 -6.99 14.48
CA ILE A 156 8.60 -7.37 13.69
C ILE A 156 8.58 -6.54 12.40
N ILE A 157 8.21 -7.19 11.28
CA ILE A 157 7.98 -6.50 10.01
C ILE A 157 6.48 -6.37 9.78
N VAL A 158 6.05 -5.15 9.49
CA VAL A 158 4.73 -4.85 8.95
C VAL A 158 4.91 -4.17 7.59
N GLU A 159 4.15 -4.59 6.59
CA GLU A 159 4.21 -4.00 5.26
C GLU A 159 2.91 -3.27 4.95
N ASP A 160 3.01 -2.01 4.55
CA ASP A 160 1.90 -1.24 3.99
C ASP A 160 1.93 -1.40 2.46
N ALA A 161 1.15 -2.36 1.97
CA ALA A 161 0.97 -2.67 0.56
C ALA A 161 -0.29 -2.03 -0.03
N ALA A 162 -0.81 -0.96 0.59
CA ALA A 162 -2.02 -0.27 0.13
C ALA A 162 -1.93 0.25 -1.31
N GLN A 163 -0.74 0.36 -1.88
CA GLN A 163 -0.49 0.86 -3.24
C GLN A 163 0.23 -0.15 -4.14
N SER A 164 0.53 -1.36 -3.67
CA SER A 164 1.42 -2.29 -4.37
C SER A 164 0.80 -3.66 -4.68
N GLN A 165 -0.53 -3.75 -4.78
CA GLN A 165 -1.19 -5.01 -5.11
C GLN A 165 -0.68 -5.57 -6.45
N GLY A 166 -0.05 -6.76 -6.39
CA GLY A 166 0.55 -7.43 -7.55
C GLY A 166 1.98 -6.97 -7.90
N ALA A 167 2.64 -6.22 -7.01
CA ALA A 167 4.09 -6.06 -7.07
C ALA A 167 4.76 -7.33 -6.50
N PHE A 168 5.73 -7.86 -7.21
CA PHE A 168 6.48 -9.04 -6.81
C PHE A 168 7.97 -8.74 -6.80
N GLY A 169 8.64 -9.06 -5.68
CA GLY A 169 10.09 -8.99 -5.53
C GLY A 169 10.71 -10.38 -5.49
N ASN A 170 12.00 -10.47 -5.78
CA ASN A 170 12.76 -11.70 -5.63
C ASN A 170 13.17 -11.91 -4.15
N TYR A 171 12.19 -12.10 -3.26
CA TYR A 171 12.47 -12.41 -1.83
C TYR A 171 13.25 -13.71 -1.60
N ASN A 172 13.53 -14.49 -2.66
CA ASN A 172 14.23 -15.77 -2.57
C ASN A 172 15.72 -15.63 -2.20
N ASN A 173 16.32 -14.45 -2.40
CA ASN A 173 17.74 -14.25 -2.09
C ASN A 173 18.01 -14.23 -0.58
N PHE A 174 17.08 -13.70 0.23
CA PHE A 174 17.24 -13.70 1.69
C PHE A 174 17.14 -15.12 2.26
N LYS A 175 16.20 -15.94 1.79
CA LYS A 175 16.05 -17.35 2.24
C LYS A 175 17.29 -18.20 1.96
N SER A 176 18.03 -17.92 0.88
CA SER A 176 19.25 -18.68 0.51
C SER A 176 20.51 -18.24 1.26
N GLN A 177 20.50 -17.07 1.91
CA GLN A 177 21.65 -16.50 2.61
C GLN A 177 21.66 -16.79 4.12
N ILE A 178 20.56 -17.32 4.70
CA ILE A 178 20.54 -17.73 6.10
C ILE A 178 21.28 -19.07 6.26
N PRO A 179 22.41 -19.12 6.98
CA PRO A 179 23.29 -20.31 6.99
C PRO A 179 22.73 -21.55 7.70
N ASN A 180 21.63 -21.41 8.46
CA ASN A 180 21.03 -22.51 9.23
C ASN A 180 19.67 -22.90 8.66
N LYS A 181 19.54 -24.16 8.21
CA LYS A 181 18.31 -24.81 7.75
C LYS A 181 17.17 -24.88 8.78
N ASP A 182 17.37 -24.39 10.00
CA ASP A 182 16.38 -24.38 11.08
C ASP A 182 15.54 -23.09 11.13
N VAL A 183 15.78 -22.10 10.26
CA VAL A 183 14.86 -21.00 10.04
C VAL A 183 13.73 -21.52 9.17
N GLN A 184 12.79 -22.23 9.80
CA GLN A 184 11.51 -22.57 9.18
C GLN A 184 10.91 -21.30 8.59
N GLU A 185 10.23 -21.40 7.45
CA GLU A 185 9.55 -20.33 6.72
C GLU A 185 8.63 -19.43 7.59
N ASN A 186 8.39 -19.85 8.83
CA ASN A 186 7.52 -19.24 9.83
C ASN A 186 8.22 -18.24 10.76
N ASN A 187 9.53 -17.96 10.65
CA ASN A 187 10.24 -17.14 11.66
C ASN A 187 10.33 -15.65 11.32
N LEU A 188 10.05 -15.22 10.09
CA LEU A 188 9.80 -13.80 9.83
C LEU A 188 8.36 -13.48 10.25
N LYS A 189 8.21 -12.86 11.41
CA LYS A 189 6.95 -12.34 11.92
C LYS A 189 6.54 -11.17 11.01
N SER A 190 5.83 -11.45 9.92
CA SER A 190 5.39 -10.43 8.97
C SER A 190 3.89 -10.47 8.75
N ALA A 191 3.32 -9.29 8.59
CA ALA A 191 1.94 -9.09 8.18
C ALA A 191 1.85 -7.93 7.21
N ILE A 192 1.04 -8.08 6.19
CA ILE A 192 0.91 -7.14 5.07
C ILE A 192 -0.49 -6.55 5.07
N ALA A 193 -0.60 -5.23 5.10
CA ALA A 193 -1.85 -4.50 5.02
C ALA A 193 -2.15 -4.08 3.58
N HIS A 194 -3.39 -4.31 3.13
CA HIS A 194 -3.88 -3.97 1.80
C HIS A 194 -5.07 -3.03 1.89
N SER A 195 -5.18 -2.11 0.93
CA SER A 195 -6.33 -1.23 0.74
C SER A 195 -6.98 -1.51 -0.59
N PHE A 196 -8.31 -1.62 -0.59
CA PHE A 196 -9.12 -1.76 -1.80
C PHE A 196 -9.95 -0.51 -2.08
N TYR A 197 -9.50 0.67 -1.61
CA TYR A 197 -10.11 1.95 -1.98
C TYR A 197 -10.27 2.04 -3.51
N PRO A 198 -11.35 2.61 -4.06
CA PRO A 198 -11.68 2.54 -5.49
C PRO A 198 -10.56 2.92 -6.45
N GLY A 199 -9.69 3.86 -6.08
CA GLY A 199 -8.55 4.27 -6.88
C GLY A 199 -7.34 3.32 -6.87
N LYS A 200 -7.34 2.27 -6.05
CA LYS A 200 -6.23 1.30 -5.98
C LYS A 200 -6.20 0.39 -7.21
N ASN A 201 -5.06 -0.24 -7.48
CA ASN A 201 -4.89 -1.15 -8.61
C ASN A 201 -5.93 -2.29 -8.58
N LEU A 202 -6.21 -2.80 -7.38
CA LEU A 202 -7.37 -3.64 -7.09
C LEU A 202 -8.31 -2.83 -6.19
N GLY A 203 -9.25 -2.09 -6.79
CA GLY A 203 -10.21 -1.25 -6.07
C GLY A 203 -11.61 -1.82 -6.10
N CYS A 204 -12.32 -1.80 -4.96
CA CYS A 204 -13.74 -2.09 -4.86
C CYS A 204 -14.60 -0.84 -5.18
N LEU A 205 -15.91 -0.88 -4.98
CA LEU A 205 -16.83 0.24 -5.23
C LEU A 205 -17.19 1.01 -3.94
N GLY A 206 -16.29 1.01 -2.97
CA GLY A 206 -16.40 1.68 -1.67
C GLY A 206 -15.11 1.49 -0.90
N ASP A 207 -15.17 1.48 0.43
CA ASP A 207 -14.03 1.10 1.24
C ASP A 207 -13.86 -0.41 1.33
N GLY A 208 -12.62 -0.84 1.44
CA GLY A 208 -12.22 -2.23 1.63
C GLY A 208 -10.74 -2.35 1.96
N GLY A 209 -10.37 -3.40 2.63
CA GLY A 209 -9.00 -3.73 2.96
C GLY A 209 -8.84 -5.20 3.35
N ALA A 210 -7.61 -5.62 3.50
CA ALA A 210 -7.28 -6.94 4.03
C ALA A 210 -5.93 -6.94 4.75
N VAL A 211 -5.74 -7.94 5.58
CA VAL A 211 -4.41 -8.33 6.09
C VAL A 211 -4.07 -9.69 5.50
N THR A 212 -2.86 -9.84 4.96
CA THR A 212 -2.31 -11.15 4.59
C THR A 212 -1.13 -11.52 5.49
N THR A 213 -1.01 -12.77 5.88
CA THR A 213 0.06 -13.25 6.76
C THR A 213 0.23 -14.77 6.70
N ASN A 214 1.43 -15.24 7.09
CA ASN A 214 1.70 -16.65 7.37
C ASN A 214 1.71 -16.97 8.89
N ASP A 215 1.53 -15.95 9.76
CA ASP A 215 1.46 -16.13 11.21
C ASP A 215 0.07 -16.62 11.62
N THR A 216 -0.02 -17.94 11.95
CA THR A 216 -1.28 -18.58 12.35
C THR A 216 -1.87 -17.99 13.63
N GLU A 217 -1.03 -17.60 14.60
CA GLU A 217 -1.50 -17.01 15.87
C GLU A 217 -2.08 -15.61 15.60
N LEU A 218 -1.35 -14.80 14.81
CA LEU A 218 -1.83 -13.48 14.44
C LEU A 218 -3.14 -13.58 13.66
N SER A 219 -3.25 -14.49 12.70
CA SER A 219 -4.46 -14.63 11.88
C SER A 219 -5.71 -14.90 12.73
N LYS A 220 -5.63 -15.79 13.74
CA LYS A 220 -6.74 -16.07 14.67
C LYS A 220 -7.15 -14.82 15.44
N VAL A 221 -6.17 -14.09 15.99
CA VAL A 221 -6.44 -12.85 16.74
C VAL A 221 -7.09 -11.81 15.82
N LEU A 222 -6.63 -11.67 14.56
CA LEU A 222 -7.19 -10.71 13.60
C LEU A 222 -8.64 -11.05 13.20
N PHE A 223 -8.96 -12.34 12.98
CA PHE A 223 -10.34 -12.77 12.72
C PHE A 223 -11.28 -12.39 13.86
N SER A 224 -10.80 -12.49 15.11
CA SER A 224 -11.57 -12.07 16.26
C SER A 224 -11.64 -10.53 16.37
N LEU A 225 -10.51 -9.82 16.30
CA LEU A 225 -10.44 -8.37 16.47
C LEU A 225 -11.31 -7.59 15.49
N ARG A 226 -11.38 -8.02 14.20
CA ARG A 226 -12.19 -7.34 13.18
C ARG A 226 -13.69 -7.37 13.48
N ASN A 227 -14.13 -8.29 14.32
CA ASN A 227 -15.53 -8.52 14.68
C ASN A 227 -15.75 -8.43 16.18
N TYR A 228 -15.46 -7.26 16.78
CA TYR A 228 -15.64 -6.95 18.20
C TYR A 228 -14.82 -7.83 19.15
N GLY A 229 -13.77 -8.49 18.70
CA GLY A 229 -12.97 -9.43 19.51
C GLY A 229 -13.67 -10.76 19.78
N SER A 230 -14.60 -11.17 18.92
CA SER A 230 -15.47 -12.34 19.11
C SER A 230 -15.02 -13.49 18.20
N GLU A 231 -14.71 -14.64 18.79
CA GLU A 231 -14.54 -15.90 18.08
C GLU A 231 -15.88 -16.65 17.95
N GLN A 232 -16.69 -16.58 19.00
CA GLN A 232 -18.04 -17.14 19.00
C GLN A 232 -19.05 -16.02 19.25
N ARG A 233 -20.18 -16.06 18.54
CA ARG A 233 -21.22 -15.02 18.65
C ARG A 233 -21.59 -14.75 20.12
N TYR A 234 -21.49 -13.45 20.51
CA TYR A 234 -21.72 -12.92 21.86
C TYR A 234 -20.63 -13.24 22.92
N TYR A 235 -19.54 -13.90 22.53
CA TYR A 235 -18.39 -14.11 23.42
C TYR A 235 -17.20 -13.32 22.87
N ASN A 236 -16.77 -12.30 23.61
CA ASN A 236 -15.70 -11.38 23.20
C ASN A 236 -14.47 -11.61 24.05
N GLU A 237 -13.41 -12.15 23.46
CA GLU A 237 -12.14 -12.44 24.16
C GLU A 237 -11.22 -11.22 24.17
N TYR A 238 -11.35 -10.35 23.14
CA TYR A 238 -10.51 -9.17 22.98
C TYR A 238 -11.35 -7.90 22.86
N ILE A 239 -10.73 -6.74 23.15
CA ILE A 239 -11.31 -5.44 22.82
C ILE A 239 -11.08 -5.22 21.31
N GLY A 240 -12.02 -5.69 20.51
CA GLY A 240 -11.98 -5.60 19.06
C GLY A 240 -12.70 -4.36 18.51
N VAL A 241 -12.85 -4.33 17.19
CA VAL A 241 -13.52 -3.25 16.44
C VAL A 241 -14.57 -3.84 15.50
N ASN A 242 -15.39 -2.99 14.91
CA ASN A 242 -16.22 -3.35 13.78
C ASN A 242 -15.50 -2.93 12.48
N SER A 243 -14.68 -3.82 11.94
CA SER A 243 -13.96 -3.58 10.69
C SER A 243 -13.95 -4.86 9.85
N ARG A 244 -14.90 -4.96 8.94
CA ARG A 244 -15.14 -6.14 8.10
C ARG A 244 -15.24 -5.71 6.65
N LEU A 245 -14.74 -6.54 5.75
CA LEU A 245 -15.01 -6.38 4.32
C LEU A 245 -16.47 -6.76 4.07
N ASP A 246 -17.22 -5.84 3.44
CA ASP A 246 -18.61 -6.09 3.08
C ASP A 246 -18.71 -7.19 2.01
N GLU A 247 -19.76 -8.02 2.11
CA GLU A 247 -20.00 -9.11 1.17
C GLU A 247 -20.11 -8.60 -0.27
N LEU A 248 -20.76 -7.46 -0.47
CA LEU A 248 -20.90 -6.85 -1.79
C LEU A 248 -19.56 -6.37 -2.35
N GLN A 249 -18.71 -5.76 -1.52
CA GLN A 249 -17.37 -5.33 -1.96
C GLN A 249 -16.48 -6.53 -2.29
N ALA A 250 -16.54 -7.59 -1.51
CA ALA A 250 -15.84 -8.84 -1.79
C ALA A 250 -16.30 -9.47 -3.11
N ALA A 251 -17.60 -9.45 -3.39
CA ALA A 251 -18.17 -9.94 -4.65
C ALA A 251 -17.61 -9.20 -5.86
N PHE A 252 -17.47 -7.86 -5.79
CA PHE A 252 -16.85 -7.05 -6.85
C PHE A 252 -15.35 -7.30 -6.98
N LEU A 253 -14.64 -7.47 -5.87
CA LEU A 253 -13.22 -7.80 -5.86
C LEU A 253 -12.97 -9.18 -6.48
N ASN A 254 -13.83 -10.17 -6.23
CA ASN A 254 -13.78 -11.50 -6.87
C ASN A 254 -13.87 -11.43 -8.41
N VAL A 255 -14.62 -10.46 -8.95
CA VAL A 255 -14.70 -10.21 -10.40
C VAL A 255 -13.41 -9.59 -10.93
N LYS A 256 -12.78 -8.65 -10.19
CA LYS A 256 -11.62 -7.89 -10.66
C LYS A 256 -10.28 -8.59 -10.45
N LEU A 257 -10.13 -9.35 -9.38
CA LEU A 257 -8.86 -9.99 -9.00
C LEU A 257 -8.20 -10.80 -10.15
N PRO A 258 -8.93 -11.59 -10.96
CA PRO A 258 -8.32 -12.33 -12.06
C PRO A 258 -7.62 -11.46 -13.12
N ASN A 259 -8.00 -10.19 -13.25
CA ASN A 259 -7.45 -9.26 -14.24
C ASN A 259 -6.35 -8.36 -13.68
N LEU A 260 -6.03 -8.41 -12.38
CA LEU A 260 -5.09 -7.50 -11.74
C LEU A 260 -3.71 -7.50 -12.40
N ASN A 261 -3.18 -8.67 -12.76
CA ASN A 261 -1.87 -8.77 -13.41
C ASN A 261 -1.88 -8.10 -14.80
N LEU A 262 -2.93 -8.32 -15.59
CA LEU A 262 -3.07 -7.70 -16.91
C LEU A 262 -3.14 -6.17 -16.79
N ASP A 263 -3.87 -5.65 -15.81
CA ASP A 263 -3.98 -4.21 -15.59
C ASP A 263 -2.65 -3.60 -15.09
N ASN A 264 -1.91 -4.33 -14.26
CA ASN A 264 -0.56 -3.93 -13.84
C ASN A 264 0.44 -3.95 -15.02
N ASP A 265 0.33 -4.93 -15.95
CA ASP A 265 1.16 -4.97 -17.15
C ASP A 265 0.90 -3.77 -18.08
N LYS A 266 -0.35 -3.37 -18.25
CA LYS A 266 -0.69 -2.13 -18.99
C LYS A 266 -0.08 -0.90 -18.32
N ARG A 267 -0.16 -0.77 -16.99
CA ARG A 267 0.48 0.32 -16.25
C ARG A 267 2.00 0.33 -16.43
N ARG A 268 2.66 -0.83 -16.38
CA ARG A 268 4.10 -0.97 -16.67
C ARG A 268 4.45 -0.58 -18.09
N ALA A 269 3.62 -0.93 -19.08
CA ALA A 269 3.82 -0.52 -20.47
C ALA A 269 3.75 0.99 -20.63
N ILE A 270 2.77 1.66 -20.03
CA ILE A 270 2.65 3.12 -20.01
C ILE A 270 3.85 3.77 -19.33
N ALA A 271 4.24 3.24 -18.16
CA ALA A 271 5.41 3.74 -17.42
C ALA A 271 6.69 3.65 -18.23
N LYS A 272 6.89 2.54 -18.95
CA LYS A 272 8.05 2.36 -19.86
C LYS A 272 8.07 3.43 -20.95
N ARG A 273 6.92 3.78 -21.53
CA ARG A 273 6.80 4.87 -22.50
C ARG A 273 7.15 6.21 -21.86
N TYR A 274 6.59 6.55 -20.70
CA TYR A 274 6.92 7.79 -19.99
C TYR A 274 8.43 7.89 -19.71
N LEU A 275 9.05 6.84 -19.18
CA LEU A 275 10.48 6.80 -18.86
C LEU A 275 11.36 6.94 -20.11
N SER A 276 10.94 6.38 -21.26
CA SER A 276 11.74 6.40 -22.48
C SER A 276 11.49 7.59 -23.40
N GLU A 277 10.28 8.19 -23.37
CA GLU A 277 9.85 9.20 -24.33
C GLU A 277 9.83 10.63 -23.75
N ILE A 278 9.74 10.82 -22.41
CA ILE A 278 9.86 12.15 -21.79
C ILE A 278 11.32 12.56 -21.79
N LYS A 279 11.63 13.71 -22.44
CA LYS A 279 12.98 14.23 -22.69
C LYS A 279 13.09 15.71 -22.28
N ASN A 280 12.54 16.06 -21.13
CA ASN A 280 12.57 17.43 -20.61
C ASN A 280 13.45 17.49 -19.36
N ASP A 281 14.56 18.19 -19.41
CA ASP A 281 15.57 18.29 -18.34
C ASP A 281 15.02 18.98 -17.06
N LYS A 282 13.88 19.68 -17.14
CA LYS A 282 13.19 20.25 -15.97
C LYS A 282 12.41 19.21 -15.17
N ILE A 283 12.28 17.98 -15.69
CA ILE A 283 11.44 16.91 -15.14
C ILE A 283 12.32 15.73 -14.75
N MET A 284 12.34 15.38 -13.48
CA MET A 284 13.01 14.19 -12.97
C MET A 284 12.03 13.01 -12.93
N LEU A 285 12.37 11.96 -13.65
CA LEU A 285 11.58 10.74 -13.73
C LEU A 285 11.88 9.79 -12.56
N PRO A 286 10.91 8.95 -12.12
CA PRO A 286 11.15 7.97 -11.06
C PRO A 286 12.11 6.87 -11.53
N PHE A 287 12.81 6.26 -10.59
CA PHE A 287 13.64 5.09 -10.85
C PHE A 287 12.80 3.82 -10.95
N TRP A 288 13.09 2.98 -11.94
CA TRP A 288 12.55 1.62 -12.08
C TRP A 288 13.57 0.73 -12.80
N ASP A 289 13.84 -0.43 -12.22
CA ASP A 289 14.77 -1.45 -12.73
C ASP A 289 14.17 -2.38 -13.79
N LEU A 290 12.95 -2.05 -14.27
CA LEU A 290 12.15 -2.83 -15.22
C LEU A 290 11.70 -4.21 -14.72
N SER A 291 11.85 -4.51 -13.43
CA SER A 291 11.33 -5.74 -12.82
C SER A 291 9.85 -5.64 -12.46
N ASN A 292 9.28 -6.71 -11.91
CA ASN A 292 7.89 -6.74 -11.46
C ASN A 292 7.70 -6.14 -10.06
N ASN A 293 8.73 -5.49 -9.49
CA ASN A 293 8.69 -4.87 -8.17
C ASN A 293 7.88 -3.56 -8.14
N HIS A 294 7.43 -3.05 -9.29
CA HIS A 294 6.65 -1.83 -9.40
C HIS A 294 5.38 -2.06 -10.23
N VAL A 295 4.23 -1.67 -9.69
CA VAL A 295 2.91 -1.77 -10.34
C VAL A 295 2.35 -0.41 -10.78
N PHE A 296 3.09 0.66 -10.59
CA PHE A 296 2.73 2.02 -10.96
C PHE A 296 1.29 2.36 -10.58
N HIS A 297 0.98 2.20 -9.29
CA HIS A 297 -0.25 2.78 -8.75
C HIS A 297 -0.31 4.26 -9.10
N LEU A 298 0.83 4.96 -8.97
CA LEU A 298 1.05 6.31 -9.44
C LEU A 298 2.34 6.35 -10.28
N PHE A 299 2.37 7.23 -11.30
CA PHE A 299 3.60 7.64 -11.96
C PHE A 299 3.96 9.04 -11.48
N VAL A 300 4.95 9.12 -10.60
CA VAL A 300 5.30 10.35 -9.88
C VAL A 300 6.60 10.92 -10.43
N ILE A 301 6.51 12.12 -11.02
CA ILE A 301 7.66 12.92 -11.45
C ILE A 301 8.01 13.94 -10.40
N ARG A 302 9.21 14.52 -10.49
CA ARG A 302 9.62 15.67 -9.67
C ARG A 302 10.05 16.82 -10.55
N THR A 303 9.78 18.05 -10.11
CA THR A 303 10.24 19.29 -10.72
C THR A 303 10.33 20.39 -9.66
N SER A 304 11.30 21.27 -9.79
CA SER A 304 11.43 22.47 -8.90
C SER A 304 10.32 23.50 -9.15
N ASN A 305 9.65 23.45 -10.30
CA ASN A 305 8.58 24.38 -10.69
C ASN A 305 7.23 23.67 -10.76
N ARG A 306 6.85 22.97 -9.69
CA ARG A 306 5.67 22.09 -9.66
C ARG A 306 4.38 22.82 -9.99
N GLU A 307 4.14 23.98 -9.39
CA GLU A 307 2.93 24.77 -9.57
C GLU A 307 2.80 25.23 -11.03
N ASP A 308 3.90 25.69 -11.64
CA ASP A 308 3.92 26.13 -13.03
C ASP A 308 3.66 24.96 -13.99
N LEU A 309 4.31 23.80 -13.77
CA LEU A 309 4.08 22.60 -14.56
C LEU A 309 2.63 22.12 -14.43
N GLN A 310 2.07 22.11 -13.21
CA GLN A 310 0.70 21.70 -12.98
C GLN A 310 -0.30 22.63 -13.71
N ALA A 311 -0.08 23.95 -13.65
CA ALA A 311 -0.90 24.92 -14.37
C ALA A 311 -0.78 24.75 -15.87
N TYR A 312 0.44 24.54 -16.40
CA TYR A 312 0.68 24.30 -17.82
C TYR A 312 -0.03 23.03 -18.32
N LEU A 313 0.05 21.92 -17.57
CA LEU A 313 -0.63 20.67 -17.90
C LEU A 313 -2.16 20.85 -17.90
N THR A 314 -2.69 21.56 -16.90
CA THR A 314 -4.13 21.87 -16.81
C THR A 314 -4.60 22.69 -18.03
N GLN A 315 -3.83 23.69 -18.48
CA GLN A 315 -4.13 24.47 -19.70
C GLN A 315 -4.10 23.63 -20.99
N ASN A 316 -3.40 22.49 -20.97
CA ASN A 316 -3.37 21.51 -22.05
C ASN A 316 -4.32 20.34 -21.82
N ASP A 317 -5.36 20.50 -20.99
CA ASP A 317 -6.38 19.48 -20.70
C ASP A 317 -5.82 18.17 -20.10
N ILE A 318 -4.71 18.23 -19.36
CA ILE A 318 -4.11 17.11 -18.63
C ILE A 318 -4.24 17.37 -17.14
N HIS A 319 -5.01 16.53 -16.43
CA HIS A 319 -5.21 16.65 -15.00
C HIS A 319 -4.15 15.86 -14.23
N THR A 320 -3.56 16.51 -13.24
CA THR A 320 -2.53 15.92 -12.36
C THR A 320 -2.90 16.10 -10.89
N VAL A 321 -2.29 15.30 -10.02
CA VAL A 321 -2.52 15.33 -8.57
C VAL A 321 -1.18 15.34 -7.83
N ILE A 322 -1.10 16.03 -6.70
CA ILE A 322 0.08 16.04 -5.85
C ILE A 322 -0.06 14.98 -4.75
N HIS A 323 0.79 13.97 -4.73
CA HIS A 323 0.86 12.93 -3.70
C HIS A 323 2.25 12.98 -3.01
N TYR A 324 2.44 13.79 -1.88
CA TYR A 324 1.40 14.57 -1.19
C TYR A 324 1.95 16.00 -0.98
N PRO A 325 1.10 17.03 -0.81
CA PRO A 325 1.57 18.42 -0.77
C PRO A 325 2.27 18.82 0.54
N VAL A 326 1.98 18.13 1.65
CA VAL A 326 2.54 18.43 2.98
C VAL A 326 3.06 17.14 3.60
N PRO A 327 4.35 17.11 4.01
CA PRO A 327 4.92 15.92 4.64
C PRO A 327 4.27 15.63 6.00
N PRO A 328 4.19 14.34 6.41
CA PRO A 328 3.50 13.96 7.64
C PRO A 328 3.95 14.72 8.87
N HIS A 329 5.27 14.89 9.08
CA HIS A 329 5.80 15.57 10.26
C HIS A 329 5.45 17.07 10.31
N GLN A 330 5.05 17.70 9.20
CA GLN A 330 4.60 19.09 9.16
C GLN A 330 3.07 19.25 9.23
N GLN A 331 2.33 18.14 9.32
CA GLN A 331 0.87 18.18 9.45
C GLN A 331 0.44 18.75 10.81
N LYS A 332 -0.60 19.59 10.82
CA LYS A 332 -1.14 20.18 12.06
C LYS A 332 -1.62 19.14 13.07
N ALA A 333 -2.02 17.96 12.59
CA ALA A 333 -2.45 16.85 13.44
C ALA A 333 -1.29 16.17 14.20
N LEU A 334 -0.04 16.34 13.72
CA LEU A 334 1.16 15.68 14.26
C LEU A 334 2.11 16.70 14.90
N LYS A 335 1.59 17.55 15.79
CA LYS A 335 2.31 18.68 16.40
C LYS A 335 3.63 18.29 17.07
N ASP A 336 3.68 17.11 17.67
CA ASP A 336 4.87 16.62 18.39
C ASP A 336 6.04 16.31 17.43
N PHE A 337 5.77 16.21 16.13
CA PHE A 337 6.76 15.97 15.09
C PHE A 337 7.19 17.23 14.33
N ASN A 338 6.51 18.38 14.54
CA ASN A 338 6.73 19.58 13.73
C ASN A 338 8.13 20.21 13.93
N ASN A 339 8.83 19.85 15.02
CA ASN A 339 10.21 20.31 15.30
C ASN A 339 11.27 19.42 14.64
N LEU A 340 10.87 18.31 14.01
CA LEU A 340 11.76 17.43 13.29
C LEU A 340 12.03 17.98 11.88
N SER A 341 13.19 17.65 11.34
CA SER A 341 13.57 18.01 9.97
C SER A 341 13.96 16.77 9.20
N PHE A 342 13.34 16.61 8.02
CA PHE A 342 13.56 15.53 7.08
C PHE A 342 13.77 16.13 5.68
N PRO A 343 14.99 16.62 5.36
CA PRO A 343 15.26 17.39 4.15
C PRO A 343 14.90 16.65 2.85
N ILE A 344 15.12 15.33 2.77
CA ILE A 344 14.79 14.54 1.58
C ILE A 344 13.27 14.43 1.44
N THR A 345 12.57 14.11 2.53
CA THR A 345 11.10 14.06 2.57
C THR A 345 10.50 15.42 2.19
N GLU A 346 10.99 16.51 2.78
CA GLU A 346 10.50 17.86 2.51
C GLU A 346 10.71 18.24 1.02
N LYS A 347 11.87 17.90 0.47
CA LYS A 347 12.16 18.08 -0.96
C LYS A 347 11.21 17.30 -1.84
N ILE A 348 10.95 16.03 -1.53
CA ILE A 348 9.98 15.19 -2.27
C ILE A 348 8.61 15.87 -2.27
N HIS A 349 8.07 16.24 -1.12
CA HIS A 349 6.74 16.85 -1.00
C HIS A 349 6.63 18.21 -1.70
N ASN A 350 7.73 18.93 -1.86
CA ASN A 350 7.75 20.19 -2.61
C ASN A 350 7.81 19.98 -4.14
N GLU A 351 8.38 18.86 -4.61
CA GLU A 351 8.67 18.66 -6.04
C GLU A 351 7.74 17.67 -6.75
N VAL A 352 7.07 16.76 -6.02
CA VAL A 352 6.31 15.66 -6.64
C VAL A 352 5.04 16.12 -7.35
N LEU A 353 4.79 15.53 -8.53
CA LEU A 353 3.56 15.65 -9.31
C LEU A 353 3.23 14.31 -9.94
N SER A 354 2.01 13.81 -9.74
CA SER A 354 1.56 12.55 -10.31
C SER A 354 0.90 12.78 -11.66
N LEU A 355 1.41 12.11 -12.69
CA LEU A 355 0.83 12.10 -14.04
C LEU A 355 -0.35 11.13 -14.14
N PRO A 356 -1.26 11.29 -15.12
CA PRO A 356 -2.28 10.31 -15.40
C PRO A 356 -1.66 8.91 -15.58
N MET A 357 -2.19 7.94 -14.83
CA MET A 357 -1.72 6.56 -14.86
C MET A 357 -2.89 5.61 -14.56
N SER A 358 -3.35 4.89 -15.57
CA SER A 358 -4.40 3.89 -15.41
C SER A 358 -4.33 2.85 -16.54
N PRO A 359 -4.89 1.63 -16.35
CA PRO A 359 -4.88 0.59 -17.39
C PRO A 359 -5.79 0.91 -18.58
N VAL A 360 -6.54 2.02 -18.54
CA VAL A 360 -7.49 2.44 -19.58
C VAL A 360 -7.05 3.69 -20.35
N LEU A 361 -5.85 4.21 -20.07
CA LEU A 361 -5.24 5.24 -20.92
C LEU A 361 -4.95 4.66 -22.30
N THR A 362 -5.30 5.41 -23.35
CA THR A 362 -4.99 5.01 -24.73
C THR A 362 -3.57 5.40 -25.12
N ASP A 363 -3.05 4.77 -26.17
CA ASP A 363 -1.72 5.11 -26.70
C ASP A 363 -1.65 6.56 -27.22
N GLU A 364 -2.76 7.08 -27.75
CA GLU A 364 -2.88 8.47 -28.19
C GLU A 364 -2.84 9.44 -26.99
N GLU A 365 -3.54 9.11 -25.90
CA GLU A 365 -3.52 9.91 -24.66
C GLU A 365 -2.10 9.94 -24.06
N VAL A 366 -1.41 8.79 -24.00
CA VAL A 366 -0.01 8.70 -23.55
C VAL A 366 0.91 9.52 -24.43
N SER A 367 0.80 9.40 -25.76
CA SER A 367 1.60 10.17 -26.73
C SER A 367 1.37 11.68 -26.59
N PHE A 368 0.13 12.09 -26.36
CA PHE A 368 -0.23 13.49 -26.15
C PHE A 368 0.39 14.03 -24.85
N ILE A 369 0.30 13.30 -23.73
CA ILE A 369 0.93 13.68 -22.44
C ILE A 369 2.44 13.87 -22.61
N VAL A 370 3.11 12.91 -23.27
CA VAL A 370 4.57 12.98 -23.54
C VAL A 370 4.90 14.21 -24.40
N ALA A 371 4.15 14.45 -25.48
CA ALA A 371 4.39 15.58 -26.35
C ALA A 371 4.21 16.94 -25.64
N VAL A 372 3.23 17.05 -24.74
CA VAL A 372 3.00 18.24 -23.93
C VAL A 372 4.15 18.45 -22.92
N LEU A 373 4.55 17.39 -22.20
CA LEU A 373 5.66 17.46 -21.24
C LEU A 373 6.99 17.84 -21.91
N ASN A 374 7.25 17.34 -23.11
CA ASN A 374 8.48 17.66 -23.87
C ASN A 374 8.50 19.09 -24.44
N ARG A 375 7.36 19.78 -24.49
CA ARG A 375 7.26 21.19 -24.92
C ARG A 375 7.30 22.18 -23.77
N TYR A 376 7.12 21.76 -22.53
CA TYR A 376 7.20 22.60 -21.33
C TYR A 376 8.62 23.08 -21.09
#